data_a0d158ed66ac1a907a8a2b9366bb6bda
#
_entry.id   a0d158ed66ac1a907a8a2b9366bb6bda
#
_cell.length_a   1.000
_cell.length_b   1.000
_cell.length_c   1.000
_cell.angle_alpha   90.00
_cell.angle_beta   90.00
_cell.angle_gamma   90.00
#
_symmetry.space_group_name_H-M   'P 1'
#
loop_
_entity.id
_entity.type
_entity.pdbx_description
1 polymer ?
#
loop_
_entity_poly.entity_id
_entity_poly.type
_entity_poly.pdbx_seq_one_letter_code
_entity_poly.pdbx_strand_id
1 'polypeptide(L)'
;RFAMMSGQLNSKIGAYDNASEFPSSIPTFAHHLRAAGYQTSLVGKMHFVGPDQLHGFEERLTTDIYPADFGWTPNWGDPDGRFDWWFHNMDSVVQAGVVDVSNQLDYDDDVAHHAVRQLRDLARTADPRPWMMTASFTHPHDPYVARQQYWDLYTDDEIPMPTVSDLPDAQVDPHSRRLRNVIGADTAQLSDDQVRDARHAYLANISYVDDHVGNMIEVLDRHNMRENTVVVVTADHGDMLGERGLWYKMNFFEHSARIPLIVNCPGVRPSVNASHAGLLDLAPT
;
A
#
# COMPACT_ATOMS: atom_id res chain seq x y z
N ARG A 1 6.88 -5.29 0.96
CA ARG A 1 6.71 -5.67 -0.47
C ARG A 1 7.68 -6.76 -0.89
N PHE A 2 8.99 -6.66 -0.59
CA PHE A 2 9.97 -7.69 -0.98
C PHE A 2 9.64 -9.05 -0.35
N ALA A 3 9.26 -9.08 0.93
CA ALA A 3 8.80 -10.30 1.60
C ALA A 3 7.55 -10.89 0.91
N MET A 4 6.59 -10.05 0.53
CA MET A 4 5.40 -10.44 -0.22
C MET A 4 5.77 -11.07 -1.57
N MET A 5 6.67 -10.43 -2.30
CA MET A 5 7.09 -10.89 -3.63
C MET A 5 7.84 -12.22 -3.61
N SER A 6 8.66 -12.45 -2.58
CA SER A 6 9.61 -13.57 -2.51
C SER A 6 9.20 -14.70 -1.56
N GLY A 7 8.24 -14.47 -0.65
CA GLY A 7 7.93 -15.40 0.43
C GLY A 7 9.06 -15.54 1.46
N GLN A 8 10.01 -14.60 1.51
CA GLN A 8 11.17 -14.65 2.39
C GLN A 8 11.17 -13.49 3.40
N LEU A 9 11.70 -13.75 4.58
CA LEU A 9 11.88 -12.70 5.60
C LEU A 9 12.84 -11.62 5.10
N ASN A 10 12.53 -10.35 5.39
CA ASN A 10 13.38 -9.21 5.04
C ASN A 10 14.82 -9.36 5.55
N SER A 11 15.01 -9.95 6.73
CA SER A 11 16.35 -10.25 7.27
C SER A 11 17.17 -11.23 6.43
N LYS A 12 16.52 -12.13 5.68
CA LYS A 12 17.17 -13.04 4.73
C LYS A 12 17.45 -12.37 3.39
N ILE A 13 16.56 -11.48 2.97
CA ILE A 13 16.71 -10.67 1.76
C ILE A 13 17.82 -9.64 1.92
N GLY A 14 18.07 -9.17 3.16
CA GLY A 14 18.97 -8.06 3.46
C GLY A 14 18.33 -6.68 3.31
N ALA A 15 17.00 -6.63 3.24
CA ALA A 15 16.25 -5.38 3.10
C ALA A 15 15.77 -4.89 4.48
N TYR A 16 16.40 -3.84 4.97
CA TYR A 16 16.15 -3.31 6.33
C TYR A 16 15.40 -1.98 6.34
N ASP A 17 15.34 -1.29 5.22
CA ASP A 17 14.71 0.01 5.07
C ASP A 17 14.18 0.22 3.64
N ASN A 18 13.57 1.38 3.39
CA ASN A 18 13.03 1.75 2.09
C ASN A 18 14.09 2.07 1.03
N ALA A 19 15.37 2.18 1.40
CA ALA A 19 16.47 2.38 0.47
C ALA A 19 17.24 1.10 0.17
N SER A 20 16.86 -0.01 0.79
CA SER A 20 17.49 -1.30 0.50
C SER A 20 17.16 -1.78 -0.90
N GLU A 21 18.18 -2.16 -1.64
CA GLU A 21 18.00 -2.82 -2.94
C GLU A 21 17.31 -4.17 -2.77
N PHE A 22 16.37 -4.48 -3.66
CA PHE A 22 15.86 -5.83 -3.78
C PHE A 22 16.76 -6.60 -4.74
N PRO A 23 17.56 -7.57 -4.27
CA PRO A 23 18.50 -8.26 -5.13
C PRO A 23 17.81 -9.01 -6.27
N SER A 24 18.23 -8.78 -7.52
CA SER A 24 17.70 -9.43 -8.71
C SER A 24 17.90 -10.95 -8.74
N SER A 25 18.80 -11.47 -7.90
CA SER A 25 19.03 -12.90 -7.72
C SER A 25 17.95 -13.63 -6.89
N ILE A 26 17.05 -12.88 -6.23
CA ILE A 26 15.98 -13.46 -5.43
C ILE A 26 14.75 -13.70 -6.31
N PRO A 27 14.33 -14.96 -6.50
CA PRO A 27 13.14 -15.26 -7.27
C PRO A 27 11.88 -14.76 -6.53
N THR A 28 10.93 -14.27 -7.31
CA THR A 28 9.64 -13.78 -6.85
C THR A 28 8.52 -14.64 -7.41
N PHE A 29 7.30 -14.46 -6.92
CA PHE A 29 6.14 -15.15 -7.49
C PHE A 29 5.99 -14.87 -9.00
N ALA A 30 6.35 -13.66 -9.47
CA ALA A 30 6.31 -13.33 -10.89
C ALA A 30 7.29 -14.18 -11.71
N HIS A 31 8.50 -14.45 -11.20
CA HIS A 31 9.44 -15.38 -11.85
C HIS A 31 8.87 -16.80 -11.93
N HIS A 32 8.26 -17.29 -10.85
CA HIS A 32 7.68 -18.63 -10.82
C HIS A 32 6.51 -18.78 -11.77
N LEU A 33 5.63 -17.77 -11.83
CA LEU A 33 4.51 -17.75 -12.78
C LEU A 33 4.99 -17.68 -14.24
N ARG A 34 6.00 -16.86 -14.53
CA ARG A 34 6.61 -16.84 -15.88
C ARG A 34 7.19 -18.21 -16.23
N ALA A 35 7.92 -18.85 -15.31
CA ALA A 35 8.46 -20.19 -15.53
C ALA A 35 7.34 -21.23 -15.79
N ALA A 36 6.13 -21.00 -15.23
CA ALA A 36 4.93 -21.79 -15.48
C ALA A 36 4.18 -21.39 -16.77
N GLY A 37 4.69 -20.42 -17.54
CA GLY A 37 4.13 -19.98 -18.82
C GLY A 37 3.11 -18.84 -18.74
N TYR A 38 3.02 -18.13 -17.62
CA TYR A 38 2.16 -16.95 -17.49
C TYR A 38 2.77 -15.71 -18.14
N GLN A 39 1.94 -14.86 -18.70
CA GLN A 39 2.24 -13.44 -18.91
C GLN A 39 2.15 -12.75 -17.56
N THR A 40 3.10 -11.88 -17.22
CA THR A 40 3.10 -11.20 -15.93
C THR A 40 3.27 -9.69 -16.12
N SER A 41 2.34 -8.91 -15.61
CA SER A 41 2.36 -7.46 -15.72
C SER A 41 2.24 -6.76 -14.37
N LEU A 42 2.95 -5.64 -14.23
CA LEU A 42 2.92 -4.76 -13.08
C LEU A 42 2.38 -3.40 -13.49
N VAL A 43 1.39 -2.92 -12.75
CA VAL A 43 0.85 -1.57 -12.86
C VAL A 43 0.91 -0.93 -11.48
N GLY A 44 1.63 0.15 -11.34
CA GLY A 44 1.66 0.91 -10.10
C GLY A 44 2.90 0.74 -9.23
N LYS A 45 2.71 1.07 -7.95
CA LYS A 45 3.75 1.25 -6.95
C LYS A 45 4.27 -0.08 -6.42
N MET A 46 5.57 -0.28 -6.48
CA MET A 46 6.25 -1.36 -5.77
C MET A 46 7.43 -0.88 -4.93
N HIS A 47 7.91 0.34 -5.17
CA HIS A 47 9.06 0.93 -4.49
C HIS A 47 10.30 0.01 -4.60
N PHE A 48 10.54 -0.51 -5.79
CA PHE A 48 11.76 -1.24 -6.06
C PHE A 48 12.93 -0.27 -6.13
N VAL A 49 13.92 -0.48 -5.30
CA VAL A 49 15.18 0.28 -5.29
C VAL A 49 16.22 -0.52 -6.04
N GLY A 50 17.03 0.17 -6.85
CA GLY A 50 18.07 -0.44 -7.66
C GLY A 50 17.70 -0.55 -9.14
N PRO A 51 18.58 -1.15 -9.95
CA PRO A 51 18.45 -1.18 -11.40
C PRO A 51 17.35 -2.13 -11.91
N ASP A 52 17.07 -3.23 -11.19
CA ASP A 52 15.99 -4.13 -11.56
C ASP A 52 14.64 -3.56 -11.11
N GLN A 53 13.83 -3.16 -12.07
CA GLN A 53 12.49 -2.61 -11.85
C GLN A 53 11.38 -3.60 -12.21
N LEU A 54 11.73 -4.80 -12.66
CA LEU A 54 10.78 -5.81 -13.08
C LEU A 54 10.64 -6.95 -12.08
N HIS A 55 11.71 -7.38 -11.45
CA HIS A 55 11.69 -8.48 -10.46
C HIS A 55 10.79 -9.66 -10.86
N GLY A 56 10.91 -10.08 -12.13
CA GLY A 56 10.16 -11.21 -12.67
C GLY A 56 8.92 -10.85 -13.49
N PHE A 57 8.39 -9.65 -13.42
CA PHE A 57 7.36 -9.21 -14.36
C PHE A 57 7.93 -9.11 -15.77
N GLU A 58 7.15 -9.49 -16.78
CA GLU A 58 7.53 -9.32 -18.20
C GLU A 58 7.44 -7.84 -18.61
N GLU A 59 6.45 -7.13 -18.06
CA GLU A 59 6.24 -5.73 -18.35
C GLU A 59 5.83 -4.95 -17.10
N ARG A 60 6.18 -3.68 -17.11
CA ARG A 60 5.73 -2.70 -16.13
C ARG A 60 5.09 -1.52 -16.88
N LEU A 61 3.81 -1.28 -16.65
CA LEU A 61 2.97 -0.39 -17.46
C LEU A 61 3.01 1.07 -16.99
N THR A 62 3.36 1.30 -15.72
CA THR A 62 3.58 2.64 -15.17
C THR A 62 4.94 2.72 -14.48
N THR A 63 5.51 3.90 -14.36
CA THR A 63 6.67 4.12 -13.49
C THR A 63 6.27 3.98 -12.02
N ASP A 64 7.24 3.93 -11.10
CA ASP A 64 6.94 4.08 -9.67
C ASP A 64 6.70 5.56 -9.34
N ILE A 65 5.89 5.82 -8.32
CA ILE A 65 5.67 7.19 -7.83
C ILE A 65 6.88 7.72 -7.06
N TYR A 66 7.66 6.83 -6.45
CA TYR A 66 8.83 7.19 -5.67
C TYR A 66 10.12 6.87 -6.41
N PRO A 67 11.18 7.69 -6.24
CA PRO A 67 12.47 7.40 -6.83
C PRO A 67 13.03 6.05 -6.41
N ALA A 68 13.62 5.33 -7.36
CA ALA A 68 14.30 4.04 -7.13
C ALA A 68 15.76 4.25 -6.71
N ASP A 69 16.00 5.19 -5.80
CA ASP A 69 17.33 5.57 -5.34
C ASP A 69 17.55 5.26 -3.85
N PHE A 70 18.76 5.50 -3.39
CA PHE A 70 19.16 5.24 -2.00
C PHE A 70 18.94 6.43 -1.05
N GLY A 71 18.29 7.51 -1.49
CA GLY A 71 18.01 8.72 -0.72
C GLY A 71 17.07 8.50 0.48
N TRP A 72 16.39 7.36 0.52
CA TRP A 72 15.51 6.97 1.63
C TRP A 72 16.23 6.31 2.81
N THR A 73 17.56 6.21 2.77
CA THR A 73 18.35 5.62 3.85
C THR A 73 18.30 6.50 5.09
N PRO A 74 17.85 5.98 6.25
CA PRO A 74 17.92 6.71 7.50
C PRO A 74 19.36 6.88 7.96
N ASN A 75 19.62 7.88 8.80
CA ASN A 75 20.93 8.04 9.42
C ASN A 75 21.11 7.05 10.59
N TRP A 76 21.59 5.86 10.29
CA TRP A 76 21.84 4.83 11.29
C TRP A 76 22.92 5.22 12.34
N GLY A 77 23.72 6.24 12.04
CA GLY A 77 24.71 6.80 12.97
C GLY A 77 24.12 7.76 14.00
N ASP A 78 22.92 8.28 13.74
CA ASP A 78 22.17 9.16 14.63
C ASP A 78 20.68 8.77 14.58
N PRO A 79 20.30 7.68 15.25
CA PRO A 79 18.95 7.14 15.17
C PRO A 79 17.89 8.01 15.87
N ASP A 80 18.29 8.96 16.68
CA ASP A 80 17.43 9.92 17.37
C ASP A 80 17.39 11.28 16.63
N GLY A 81 18.18 11.44 15.57
CA GLY A 81 18.22 12.63 14.72
C GLY A 81 16.96 12.77 13.89
N ARG A 82 16.49 14.01 13.74
CA ARG A 82 15.38 14.37 12.87
C ARG A 82 15.92 14.98 11.58
N PHE A 83 15.28 14.61 10.46
CA PHE A 83 15.53 15.26 9.17
C PHE A 83 14.36 16.15 8.80
N ASP A 84 14.60 17.44 8.60
CA ASP A 84 13.56 18.41 8.23
C ASP A 84 12.93 18.12 6.87
N TRP A 85 13.63 17.40 6.00
CA TRP A 85 13.15 17.00 4.69
C TRP A 85 12.45 15.63 4.67
N TRP A 86 12.29 14.99 5.83
CA TRP A 86 11.64 13.67 5.87
C TRP A 86 10.20 13.74 5.37
N PHE A 87 9.89 12.86 4.41
CA PHE A 87 8.61 12.87 3.72
C PHE A 87 7.42 12.63 4.67
N HIS A 88 7.56 11.71 5.62
CA HIS A 88 6.57 11.50 6.65
C HIS A 88 6.77 12.50 7.79
N ASN A 89 6.01 13.57 7.75
CA ASN A 89 5.99 14.60 8.79
C ASN A 89 4.54 15.02 9.08
N MET A 90 4.33 15.79 10.13
CA MET A 90 2.98 16.16 10.58
C MET A 90 2.21 17.07 9.63
N ASP A 91 2.83 17.61 8.58
CA ASP A 91 2.13 18.44 7.60
C ASP A 91 1.03 17.67 6.88
N SER A 92 1.24 16.38 6.60
CA SER A 92 0.22 15.51 6.00
C SER A 92 -1.04 15.38 6.86
N VAL A 93 -0.91 15.49 8.17
CA VAL A 93 -2.04 15.44 9.11
C VAL A 93 -2.68 16.81 9.26
N VAL A 94 -1.85 17.86 9.44
CA VAL A 94 -2.32 19.24 9.64
C VAL A 94 -3.05 19.77 8.41
N GLN A 95 -2.64 19.34 7.21
CA GLN A 95 -3.20 19.77 5.92
C GLN A 95 -4.22 18.75 5.37
N ALA A 96 -4.67 17.82 6.20
CA ALA A 96 -5.67 16.84 5.79
C ALA A 96 -6.98 17.51 5.34
N GLY A 97 -7.66 16.91 4.36
CA GLY A 97 -8.94 17.44 3.90
C GLY A 97 -9.22 17.16 2.42
N VAL A 98 -10.07 17.98 1.85
CA VAL A 98 -10.53 17.84 0.47
C VAL A 98 -9.60 18.58 -0.48
N VAL A 99 -9.27 17.92 -1.60
CA VAL A 99 -8.51 18.50 -2.71
C VAL A 99 -9.09 18.04 -4.06
N ASP A 100 -8.85 18.82 -5.10
CA ASP A 100 -9.18 18.40 -6.46
C ASP A 100 -8.12 17.47 -7.04
N VAL A 101 -6.84 17.73 -6.76
CA VAL A 101 -5.69 17.02 -7.30
C VAL A 101 -4.57 16.86 -6.27
N SER A 102 -3.84 15.78 -6.37
CA SER A 102 -2.54 15.58 -5.71
C SER A 102 -1.69 14.65 -6.57
N ASN A 103 -0.38 14.65 -6.36
CA ASN A 103 0.51 13.73 -7.09
C ASN A 103 0.09 12.26 -6.91
N GLN A 104 -0.40 11.89 -5.74
CA GLN A 104 -0.82 10.52 -5.45
C GLN A 104 -2.16 10.18 -6.13
N LEU A 105 -3.12 11.12 -6.16
CA LEU A 105 -4.38 10.94 -6.87
C LEU A 105 -4.16 10.81 -8.38
N ASP A 106 -3.36 11.70 -8.98
CA ASP A 106 -3.03 11.65 -10.40
C ASP A 106 -2.30 10.35 -10.76
N TYR A 107 -1.39 9.91 -9.89
CA TYR A 107 -0.68 8.65 -10.08
C TYR A 107 -1.63 7.45 -10.02
N ASP A 108 -2.52 7.39 -9.05
CA ASP A 108 -3.45 6.27 -8.90
C ASP A 108 -4.51 6.25 -10.00
N ASP A 109 -4.92 7.40 -10.53
CA ASP A 109 -5.75 7.47 -11.74
C ASP A 109 -5.03 6.88 -12.97
N ASP A 110 -3.73 7.15 -13.12
CA ASP A 110 -2.90 6.56 -14.17
C ASP A 110 -2.77 5.04 -14.00
N VAL A 111 -2.56 4.58 -12.78
CA VAL A 111 -2.56 3.14 -12.43
C VAL A 111 -3.89 2.50 -12.81
N ALA A 112 -5.01 3.09 -12.41
CA ALA A 112 -6.34 2.58 -12.71
C ALA A 112 -6.60 2.53 -14.23
N HIS A 113 -6.22 3.59 -14.95
CA HIS A 113 -6.35 3.65 -16.40
C HIS A 113 -5.57 2.52 -17.07
N HIS A 114 -4.30 2.33 -16.71
CA HIS A 114 -3.45 1.31 -17.31
C HIS A 114 -3.89 -0.11 -16.91
N ALA A 115 -4.35 -0.33 -15.68
CA ALA A 115 -4.86 -1.63 -15.24
C ALA A 115 -6.12 -2.04 -16.04
N VAL A 116 -7.08 -1.14 -16.18
CA VAL A 116 -8.30 -1.36 -16.96
C VAL A 116 -7.96 -1.61 -18.44
N ARG A 117 -7.03 -0.84 -19.00
CA ARG A 117 -6.57 -1.02 -20.38
C ARG A 117 -5.92 -2.38 -20.56
N GLN A 118 -5.02 -2.78 -19.66
CA GLN A 118 -4.34 -4.08 -19.72
C GLN A 118 -5.33 -5.24 -19.68
N LEU A 119 -6.33 -5.20 -18.81
CA LEU A 119 -7.37 -6.24 -18.76
C LEU A 119 -8.16 -6.34 -20.08
N ARG A 120 -8.46 -5.19 -20.72
CA ARG A 120 -9.11 -5.17 -22.04
C ARG A 120 -8.22 -5.72 -23.15
N ASP A 121 -6.92 -5.46 -23.08
CA ASP A 121 -5.95 -5.98 -24.05
C ASP A 121 -5.76 -7.48 -23.85
N LEU A 122 -5.68 -7.97 -22.62
CA LEU A 122 -5.68 -9.41 -22.29
C LEU A 122 -6.95 -10.13 -22.78
N ALA A 123 -8.11 -9.49 -22.68
CA ALA A 123 -9.37 -10.06 -23.15
C ALA A 123 -9.43 -10.22 -24.68
N ARG A 124 -8.62 -9.48 -25.43
CA ARG A 124 -8.62 -9.45 -26.91
C ARG A 124 -7.39 -10.08 -27.54
N THR A 125 -6.40 -10.42 -26.72
CA THR A 125 -5.15 -11.00 -27.22
C THR A 125 -5.36 -12.37 -27.85
N ALA A 126 -4.57 -12.68 -28.88
CA ALA A 126 -4.46 -14.03 -29.42
C ALA A 126 -3.42 -14.90 -28.67
N ASP A 127 -2.71 -14.36 -27.71
CA ASP A 127 -1.76 -15.11 -26.88
C ASP A 127 -2.53 -16.06 -25.95
N PRO A 128 -2.34 -17.38 -26.08
CA PRO A 128 -3.09 -18.36 -25.28
C PRO A 128 -2.55 -18.52 -23.87
N ARG A 129 -1.47 -17.84 -23.49
CA ARG A 129 -0.88 -17.97 -22.16
C ARG A 129 -1.84 -17.45 -21.09
N PRO A 130 -1.92 -18.10 -19.92
CA PRO A 130 -2.56 -17.50 -18.76
C PRO A 130 -1.80 -16.22 -18.36
N TRP A 131 -2.45 -15.37 -17.60
CA TRP A 131 -1.87 -14.09 -17.20
C TRP A 131 -1.98 -13.85 -15.69
N MET A 132 -1.10 -13.02 -15.19
CA MET A 132 -1.14 -12.45 -13.85
C MET A 132 -0.85 -10.97 -13.94
N MET A 133 -1.66 -10.16 -13.29
CA MET A 133 -1.47 -8.71 -13.19
C MET A 133 -1.46 -8.29 -11.71
N THR A 134 -0.50 -7.48 -11.34
CA THR A 134 -0.49 -6.75 -10.07
C THR A 134 -0.85 -5.29 -10.36
N ALA A 135 -1.98 -4.82 -9.82
CA ALA A 135 -2.34 -3.41 -9.79
C ALA A 135 -2.10 -2.88 -8.37
N SER A 136 -1.23 -1.89 -8.22
CA SER A 136 -0.78 -1.41 -6.92
C SER A 136 -0.96 0.10 -6.80
N PHE A 137 -1.97 0.50 -6.04
CA PHE A 137 -2.30 1.89 -5.74
C PHE A 137 -1.46 2.44 -4.60
N THR A 138 -1.34 3.77 -4.55
CA THR A 138 -0.69 4.46 -3.43
C THR A 138 -1.65 4.64 -2.27
N HIS A 139 -2.90 5.04 -2.55
CA HIS A 139 -3.90 5.27 -1.53
C HIS A 139 -4.32 3.96 -0.82
N PRO A 140 -4.70 4.10 0.46
CA PRO A 140 -4.95 5.32 1.26
C PRO A 140 -3.73 5.89 2.00
N HIS A 141 -2.50 5.67 1.54
CA HIS A 141 -1.26 6.23 2.09
C HIS A 141 -1.31 7.77 2.12
N ASP A 142 -0.64 8.40 3.09
CA ASP A 142 -0.50 9.86 3.13
C ASP A 142 0.05 10.47 1.81
N PRO A 143 -0.25 11.76 1.52
CA PRO A 143 -0.95 12.76 2.33
C PRO A 143 -2.44 12.45 2.50
N TYR A 144 -2.99 12.80 3.67
CA TYR A 144 -4.38 12.54 3.98
C TYR A 144 -5.31 13.56 3.31
N VAL A 145 -5.37 13.48 2.00
CA VAL A 145 -6.23 14.33 1.17
C VAL A 145 -7.09 13.46 0.26
N ALA A 146 -8.34 13.86 0.04
CA ALA A 146 -9.29 13.08 -0.75
C ALA A 146 -10.13 13.99 -1.64
N ARG A 147 -10.69 13.43 -2.72
CA ARG A 147 -11.64 14.13 -3.57
C ARG A 147 -12.99 14.26 -2.88
N GLN A 148 -13.67 15.39 -3.11
CA GLN A 148 -14.96 15.72 -2.50
C GLN A 148 -15.98 14.59 -2.62
N GLN A 149 -16.11 13.96 -3.77
CA GLN A 149 -17.09 12.88 -4.00
C GLN A 149 -16.93 11.68 -3.08
N TYR A 150 -15.72 11.36 -2.64
CA TYR A 150 -15.45 10.26 -1.71
C TYR A 150 -15.51 10.74 -0.26
N TRP A 151 -15.16 11.99 -0.02
CA TRP A 151 -15.34 12.64 1.28
C TRP A 151 -16.82 12.65 1.67
N ASP A 152 -17.69 13.05 0.76
CA ASP A 152 -19.15 13.14 0.99
C ASP A 152 -19.83 11.78 1.26
N LEU A 153 -19.12 10.67 1.13
CA LEU A 153 -19.65 9.34 1.49
C LEU A 153 -19.75 9.12 3.00
N TYR A 154 -19.05 9.94 3.79
CA TYR A 154 -18.99 9.80 5.24
C TYR A 154 -19.36 11.11 5.92
N THR A 155 -19.99 11.02 7.07
CA THR A 155 -20.23 12.17 7.96
C THR A 155 -19.19 12.17 9.09
N ASP A 156 -18.95 13.32 9.71
CA ASP A 156 -17.99 13.44 10.81
C ASP A 156 -18.27 12.48 11.97
N ASP A 157 -19.56 12.21 12.25
CA ASP A 157 -19.97 11.29 13.31
C ASP A 157 -19.66 9.81 12.99
N GLU A 158 -19.45 9.48 11.73
CA GLU A 158 -19.08 8.13 11.28
C GLU A 158 -17.57 7.90 11.32
N ILE A 159 -16.77 8.96 11.50
CA ILE A 159 -15.32 8.85 11.54
C ILE A 159 -14.87 8.41 12.94
N PRO A 160 -14.38 7.18 13.10
CA PRO A 160 -13.96 6.71 14.41
C PRO A 160 -12.69 7.44 14.85
N MET A 161 -12.68 7.97 16.06
CA MET A 161 -11.50 8.57 16.67
C MET A 161 -10.55 7.47 17.21
N PRO A 162 -9.27 7.79 17.47
CA PRO A 162 -8.34 6.82 18.06
C PRO A 162 -8.88 6.21 19.36
N THR A 163 -8.83 4.89 19.47
CA THR A 163 -9.27 4.16 20.66
C THR A 163 -8.26 4.24 21.80
N VAL A 164 -7.00 4.29 21.45
CA VAL A 164 -5.90 4.50 22.39
C VAL A 164 -5.34 5.88 22.13
N SER A 165 -5.60 6.80 23.03
CA SER A 165 -5.08 8.16 22.95
C SER A 165 -3.56 8.20 23.11
N ASP A 166 -2.99 9.39 22.98
CA ASP A 166 -1.59 9.62 23.22
C ASP A 166 -1.19 9.17 24.64
N LEU A 167 -0.07 8.48 24.75
CA LEU A 167 0.41 7.95 26.01
C LEU A 167 1.37 8.94 26.67
N PRO A 168 1.34 9.03 28.03
CA PRO A 168 2.37 9.75 28.76
C PRO A 168 3.78 9.23 28.42
N ASP A 169 4.76 10.10 28.30
CA ASP A 169 6.12 9.75 27.87
C ASP A 169 6.75 8.58 28.65
N ALA A 170 6.41 8.44 29.93
CA ALA A 170 6.88 7.32 30.75
C ALA A 170 6.33 5.95 30.32
N GLN A 171 5.27 5.92 29.52
CA GLN A 171 4.62 4.71 29.01
C GLN A 171 4.92 4.44 27.53
N VAL A 172 5.60 5.39 26.87
CA VAL A 172 6.00 5.25 25.46
C VAL A 172 7.27 4.41 25.37
N ASP A 173 7.24 3.34 24.61
CA ASP A 173 8.42 2.51 24.37
C ASP A 173 9.48 3.28 23.53
N PRO A 174 10.76 2.84 23.58
CA PRO A 174 11.84 3.57 22.90
C PRO A 174 11.66 3.72 21.38
N HIS A 175 11.07 2.72 20.72
CA HIS A 175 10.85 2.77 19.28
C HIS A 175 9.74 3.76 18.92
N SER A 176 8.61 3.71 19.59
CA SER A 176 7.52 4.66 19.44
C SER A 176 7.97 6.10 19.68
N ARG A 177 8.83 6.32 20.68
CA ARG A 177 9.41 7.64 20.95
C ARG A 177 10.26 8.14 19.78
N ARG A 178 11.09 7.27 19.19
CA ARG A 178 11.88 7.63 17.99
C ARG A 178 10.98 7.97 16.81
N LEU A 179 9.95 7.17 16.57
CA LEU A 179 8.99 7.44 15.50
C LEU A 179 8.31 8.79 15.68
N ARG A 180 7.83 9.09 16.90
CA ARG A 180 7.20 10.39 17.20
C ARG A 180 8.16 11.54 16.94
N ASN A 181 9.42 11.42 17.36
CA ASN A 181 10.46 12.44 17.10
C ASN A 181 10.71 12.61 15.60
N VAL A 182 10.95 11.52 14.87
CA VAL A 182 11.28 11.58 13.43
C VAL A 182 10.18 12.22 12.59
N ILE A 183 8.91 11.94 12.89
CA ILE A 183 7.77 12.54 12.17
C ILE A 183 7.34 13.89 12.74
N GLY A 184 7.89 14.32 13.88
CA GLY A 184 7.54 15.57 14.55
C GLY A 184 6.25 15.52 15.36
N ALA A 185 5.73 14.34 15.65
CA ALA A 185 4.52 14.17 16.45
C ALA A 185 4.72 14.47 17.93
N ASP A 186 5.97 14.44 18.42
CA ASP A 186 6.35 14.80 19.80
C ASP A 186 6.16 16.29 20.09
N THR A 187 6.20 17.14 19.07
CA THR A 187 6.05 18.59 19.16
C THR A 187 4.75 19.11 18.57
N ALA A 188 4.07 18.31 17.75
CA ALA A 188 2.83 18.69 17.13
C ALA A 188 1.68 18.70 18.13
N GLN A 189 0.87 19.76 18.10
CA GLN A 189 -0.38 19.85 18.85
C GLN A 189 -1.53 19.76 17.86
N LEU A 190 -2.09 18.58 17.71
CA LEU A 190 -3.24 18.35 16.85
C LEU A 190 -4.56 18.61 17.58
N SER A 191 -5.48 19.26 16.92
CA SER A 191 -6.87 19.31 17.37
C SER A 191 -7.59 18.01 17.01
N ASP A 192 -8.69 17.72 17.70
CA ASP A 192 -9.55 16.59 17.38
C ASP A 192 -10.08 16.68 15.94
N ASP A 193 -10.33 17.88 15.44
CA ASP A 193 -10.79 18.09 14.06
C ASP A 193 -9.68 17.66 13.07
N GLN A 194 -8.43 18.07 13.27
CA GLN A 194 -7.33 17.64 12.41
C GLN A 194 -7.13 16.13 12.39
N VAL A 195 -7.27 15.48 13.55
CA VAL A 195 -7.22 14.01 13.64
C VAL A 195 -8.39 13.40 12.89
N ARG A 196 -9.59 13.97 13.03
CA ARG A 196 -10.81 13.51 12.33
C ARG A 196 -10.66 13.68 10.83
N ASP A 197 -10.20 14.82 10.35
CA ASP A 197 -10.04 15.12 8.94
C ASP A 197 -9.05 14.15 8.26
N ALA A 198 -7.93 13.85 8.92
CA ALA A 198 -6.96 12.87 8.41
C ALA A 198 -7.56 11.45 8.32
N ARG A 199 -8.33 11.03 9.31
CA ARG A 199 -9.03 9.74 9.32
C ARG A 199 -10.15 9.71 8.29
N HIS A 200 -10.87 10.82 8.12
CA HIS A 200 -11.91 10.98 7.10
C HIS A 200 -11.33 10.82 5.70
N ALA A 201 -10.25 11.55 5.39
CA ALA A 201 -9.54 11.41 4.11
C ALA A 201 -9.06 9.97 3.86
N TYR A 202 -8.56 9.28 4.89
CA TYR A 202 -8.15 7.89 4.78
C TYR A 202 -9.31 6.96 4.39
N LEU A 203 -10.49 7.09 5.04
CA LEU A 203 -11.68 6.32 4.69
C LEU A 203 -12.20 6.66 3.29
N ALA A 204 -12.24 7.94 2.94
CA ALA A 204 -12.59 8.41 1.61
C ALA A 204 -11.68 7.80 0.52
N ASN A 205 -10.38 7.72 0.80
CA ASN A 205 -9.41 7.11 -0.11
C ASN A 205 -9.51 5.58 -0.19
N ILE A 206 -10.00 4.90 0.84
CA ILE A 206 -10.38 3.48 0.72
C ILE A 206 -11.51 3.32 -0.28
N SER A 207 -12.56 4.15 -0.21
CA SER A 207 -13.67 4.12 -1.18
C SER A 207 -13.22 4.46 -2.60
N TYR A 208 -12.27 5.39 -2.75
CA TYR A 208 -11.65 5.71 -4.03
C TYR A 208 -10.93 4.49 -4.65
N VAL A 209 -10.15 3.76 -3.85
CA VAL A 209 -9.48 2.53 -4.34
C VAL A 209 -10.50 1.43 -4.62
N ASP A 210 -11.55 1.30 -3.81
CA ASP A 210 -12.62 0.32 -4.00
C ASP A 210 -13.34 0.53 -5.34
N ASP A 211 -13.62 1.77 -5.72
CA ASP A 211 -14.17 2.11 -7.05
C ASP A 211 -13.25 1.65 -8.20
N HIS A 212 -11.94 1.82 -8.05
CA HIS A 212 -11.00 1.36 -9.06
C HIS A 212 -10.95 -0.17 -9.15
N VAL A 213 -11.01 -0.86 -8.01
CA VAL A 213 -11.15 -2.34 -7.98
C VAL A 213 -12.46 -2.75 -8.63
N GLY A 214 -13.56 -2.06 -8.33
CA GLY A 214 -14.87 -2.28 -8.96
C GLY A 214 -14.80 -2.16 -10.49
N ASN A 215 -14.15 -1.13 -11.01
CA ASN A 215 -13.98 -0.92 -12.45
C ASN A 215 -13.17 -2.07 -13.11
N MET A 216 -12.15 -2.59 -12.44
CA MET A 216 -11.39 -3.75 -12.95
C MET A 216 -12.25 -5.02 -12.97
N ILE A 217 -13.02 -5.26 -11.90
CA ILE A 217 -13.96 -6.40 -11.82
C ILE A 217 -15.01 -6.30 -12.92
N GLU A 218 -15.54 -5.11 -13.19
CA GLU A 218 -16.50 -4.91 -14.28
C GLU A 218 -15.92 -5.28 -15.66
N VAL A 219 -14.64 -5.01 -15.90
CA VAL A 219 -13.97 -5.45 -17.13
C VAL A 219 -13.90 -6.97 -17.20
N LEU A 220 -13.55 -7.65 -16.10
CA LEU A 220 -13.55 -9.12 -16.05
C LEU A 220 -14.91 -9.71 -16.35
N ASP A 221 -15.97 -9.14 -15.78
CA ASP A 221 -17.36 -9.58 -16.00
C ASP A 221 -17.80 -9.35 -17.45
N ARG A 222 -17.59 -8.16 -18.01
CA ARG A 222 -17.95 -7.81 -19.38
C ARG A 222 -17.26 -8.67 -20.45
N HIS A 223 -16.09 -9.18 -20.15
CA HIS A 223 -15.30 -10.02 -21.07
C HIS A 223 -15.37 -11.53 -20.72
N ASN A 224 -16.23 -11.94 -19.81
CA ASN A 224 -16.40 -13.33 -19.36
C ASN A 224 -15.09 -13.95 -18.83
N MET A 225 -14.22 -13.15 -18.22
CA MET A 225 -12.97 -13.60 -17.61
C MET A 225 -13.13 -13.91 -16.11
N ARG A 226 -14.20 -13.42 -15.47
CA ARG A 226 -14.40 -13.47 -14.01
C ARG A 226 -14.39 -14.90 -13.45
N GLU A 227 -15.03 -15.83 -14.14
CA GLU A 227 -15.16 -17.23 -13.72
C GLU A 227 -13.86 -18.03 -13.81
N ASN A 228 -12.83 -17.48 -14.46
CA ASN A 228 -11.51 -18.08 -14.60
C ASN A 228 -10.40 -17.19 -14.03
N THR A 229 -10.73 -16.24 -13.17
CA THR A 229 -9.77 -15.31 -12.58
C THR A 229 -9.85 -15.34 -11.05
N VAL A 230 -8.73 -15.62 -10.40
CA VAL A 230 -8.57 -15.40 -8.96
C VAL A 230 -8.27 -13.94 -8.74
N VAL A 231 -9.06 -13.26 -7.89
CA VAL A 231 -8.82 -11.87 -7.48
C VAL A 231 -8.37 -11.86 -6.03
N VAL A 232 -7.21 -11.25 -5.79
CA VAL A 232 -6.66 -11.08 -4.44
C VAL A 232 -6.59 -9.58 -4.14
N VAL A 233 -7.20 -9.15 -3.04
CA VAL A 233 -7.09 -7.78 -2.53
C VAL A 233 -6.37 -7.82 -1.20
N THR A 234 -5.28 -7.06 -1.10
CA THR A 234 -4.47 -6.97 0.11
C THR A 234 -3.75 -5.63 0.16
N ALA A 235 -3.07 -5.35 1.27
CA ALA A 235 -2.20 -4.19 1.43
C ALA A 235 -0.81 -4.61 1.93
N ASP A 236 0.19 -3.75 1.76
CA ASP A 236 1.55 -3.99 2.26
C ASP A 236 1.70 -3.63 3.75
N HIS A 237 0.90 -2.69 4.25
CA HIS A 237 0.80 -2.26 5.66
C HIS A 237 -0.51 -1.51 5.88
N GLY A 238 -0.84 -1.26 7.14
CA GLY A 238 -1.89 -0.34 7.55
C GLY A 238 -1.35 1.06 7.88
N ASP A 239 -2.06 1.79 8.74
CA ASP A 239 -1.67 3.11 9.22
C ASP A 239 -2.16 3.31 10.67
N MET A 240 -1.35 3.96 11.49
CA MET A 240 -1.67 4.20 12.89
C MET A 240 -2.79 5.22 13.10
N LEU A 241 -2.91 6.21 12.21
CA LEU A 241 -4.00 7.19 12.19
C LEU A 241 -4.30 7.83 13.56
N GLY A 242 -3.25 8.17 14.31
CA GLY A 242 -3.35 8.80 15.63
C GLY A 242 -3.46 7.83 16.81
N GLU A 243 -3.60 6.52 16.58
CA GLU A 243 -3.59 5.55 17.67
C GLU A 243 -2.25 5.61 18.45
N ARG A 244 -2.31 5.74 19.76
CA ARG A 244 -1.17 5.89 20.67
C ARG A 244 -0.31 7.14 20.39
N GLY A 245 -0.89 8.17 19.74
CA GLY A 245 -0.18 9.35 19.28
C GLY A 245 0.78 9.08 18.12
N LEU A 246 0.61 7.96 17.41
CA LEU A 246 1.43 7.55 16.27
C LEU A 246 0.65 7.73 14.96
N TRP A 247 1.40 8.04 13.91
CA TRP A 247 0.93 8.19 12.54
C TRP A 247 1.76 7.30 11.62
N TYR A 248 1.22 7.03 10.44
CA TYR A 248 1.88 6.17 9.43
C TYR A 248 2.05 4.72 9.91
N LYS A 249 3.13 4.10 9.54
CA LYS A 249 3.50 2.70 9.82
C LYS A 249 4.84 2.66 10.56
N MET A 250 5.76 1.79 10.22
CA MET A 250 7.10 1.62 10.78
C MET A 250 7.10 1.03 12.20
N ASN A 251 6.04 0.32 12.57
CA ASN A 251 5.90 -0.40 13.85
C ASN A 251 5.11 -1.69 13.64
N PHE A 252 4.91 -2.45 14.73
CA PHE A 252 4.20 -3.73 14.71
C PHE A 252 2.87 -3.72 15.45
N PHE A 253 2.31 -2.55 15.73
CA PHE A 253 0.96 -2.45 16.29
C PHE A 253 -0.09 -2.89 15.27
N GLU A 254 -1.25 -3.36 15.76
CA GLU A 254 -2.33 -3.89 14.93
C GLU A 254 -2.73 -2.96 13.78
N HIS A 255 -2.86 -1.66 14.03
CA HIS A 255 -3.27 -0.68 13.01
C HIS A 255 -2.25 -0.56 11.86
N SER A 256 -0.98 -0.81 12.13
CA SER A 256 0.08 -0.82 11.11
C SER A 256 0.29 -2.19 10.48
N ALA A 257 0.17 -3.28 11.26
CA ALA A 257 0.57 -4.61 10.84
C ALA A 257 -0.60 -5.48 10.33
N ARG A 258 -1.82 -5.25 10.84
CA ARG A 258 -2.99 -6.01 10.43
C ARG A 258 -3.60 -5.43 9.15
N ILE A 259 -3.48 -6.19 8.08
CA ILE A 259 -3.93 -5.82 6.74
C ILE A 259 -5.08 -6.73 6.27
N PRO A 260 -5.91 -6.28 5.32
CA PRO A 260 -6.90 -7.14 4.70
C PRO A 260 -6.23 -8.20 3.83
N LEU A 261 -6.85 -9.38 3.76
CA LEU A 261 -6.58 -10.39 2.74
C LEU A 261 -7.92 -10.95 2.28
N ILE A 262 -8.35 -10.53 1.11
CA ILE A 262 -9.59 -10.98 0.49
C ILE A 262 -9.23 -11.76 -0.77
N VAL A 263 -9.68 -13.03 -0.82
CA VAL A 263 -9.43 -13.89 -1.98
C VAL A 263 -10.77 -14.31 -2.57
N ASN A 264 -11.01 -13.88 -3.78
CA ASN A 264 -12.13 -14.39 -4.58
C ASN A 264 -11.59 -15.40 -5.58
N CYS A 265 -11.86 -16.66 -5.32
CA CYS A 265 -11.43 -17.80 -6.15
C CYS A 265 -12.66 -18.48 -6.76
N PRO A 266 -12.71 -18.65 -8.10
CA PRO A 266 -13.81 -19.35 -8.75
C PRO A 266 -14.06 -20.73 -8.16
N GLY A 267 -15.31 -21.06 -7.93
CA GLY A 267 -15.73 -22.36 -7.35
C GLY A 267 -15.55 -22.48 -5.83
N VAL A 268 -14.92 -21.52 -5.16
CA VAL A 268 -14.80 -21.50 -3.70
C VAL A 268 -15.99 -20.75 -3.08
N ARG A 269 -16.61 -21.36 -2.08
CA ARG A 269 -17.72 -20.72 -1.36
C ARG A 269 -17.22 -19.60 -0.45
N PRO A 270 -17.97 -18.50 -0.33
CA PRO A 270 -17.63 -17.44 0.60
C PRO A 270 -17.50 -17.98 2.03
N SER A 271 -16.42 -17.63 2.70
CA SER A 271 -16.14 -17.98 4.09
C SER A 271 -15.20 -16.98 4.73
N VAL A 272 -15.20 -16.93 6.05
CA VAL A 272 -14.18 -16.19 6.83
C VAL A 272 -13.26 -17.22 7.46
N ASN A 273 -11.97 -17.09 7.22
CA ASN A 273 -10.94 -17.92 7.81
C ASN A 273 -10.23 -17.14 8.93
N ALA A 274 -10.23 -17.70 10.13
CA ALA A 274 -9.58 -17.10 11.31
C ALA A 274 -8.12 -17.55 11.50
N SER A 275 -7.56 -18.33 10.57
CA SER A 275 -6.15 -18.71 10.61
C SER A 275 -5.25 -17.49 10.37
N HIS A 276 -4.10 -17.49 11.02
CA HIS A 276 -3.11 -16.46 10.76
C HIS A 276 -2.54 -16.61 9.34
N ALA A 277 -2.53 -15.52 8.61
CA ALA A 277 -1.89 -15.40 7.32
C ALA A 277 -1.07 -14.10 7.29
N GLY A 278 -0.01 -14.07 6.51
CA GLY A 278 0.83 -12.90 6.36
C GLY A 278 1.31 -12.72 4.92
N LEU A 279 1.96 -11.62 4.65
CA LEU A 279 2.47 -11.31 3.31
C LEU A 279 3.48 -12.36 2.79
N LEU A 280 4.13 -13.09 3.69
CA LEU A 280 5.04 -14.19 3.33
C LEU A 280 4.32 -15.37 2.67
N ASP A 281 3.03 -15.53 2.94
CA ASP A 281 2.25 -16.65 2.46
C ASP A 281 1.71 -16.43 1.03
N LEU A 282 1.76 -15.19 0.51
CA LEU A 282 1.24 -14.89 -0.84
C LEU A 282 2.07 -15.52 -1.95
N ALA A 283 3.40 -15.44 -1.86
CA ALA A 283 4.26 -15.98 -2.91
C ALA A 283 4.20 -17.51 -3.06
N PRO A 284 4.13 -18.31 -1.96
CA PRO A 284 4.01 -19.76 -2.08
C PRO A 284 2.58 -20.26 -2.36
N THR A 285 1.54 -19.39 -2.28
CA THR A 285 0.14 -19.74 -2.53
C THR A 285 -0.19 -19.66 -4.01
#